data_a5d58eb639536aa601f353d046741e2e
#
_entry.id   a5d58eb639536aa601f353d046741e2e
#
_cell.length_a   1.000
_cell.length_b   1.000
_cell.length_c   1.000
_cell.angle_alpha   90.00
_cell.angle_beta   90.00
_cell.angle_gamma   90.00
#
_symmetry.space_group_name_H-M   'P 1'
#
loop_
_entity.id
_entity.type
_entity.pdbx_description
1 polymer ?
#
loop_
_entity_poly.entity_id
_entity_poly.type
_entity_poly.pdbx_seq_one_letter_code
_entity_poly.pdbx_strand_id
1 'polypeptide(L)'
;MDADAVEIRVLGCLIEKQRTTPDQYPLSLNALRLACNQSTNRDPVVEYDERTIKAALDRMSNRGWTRLASGAGSRALKYRHLLDEALSLSEPELSLLAVLMLRGPQTLGELKQRSERLHRFASPGDVAQTLDTLARRELVTRLERHAGQKEDRYAQLLGAGQAEAAMPMPPEERPDDGGDRLTAIEARLERLETAFDELRAQLTR
;
A
#
# COMPACT_ATOMS: atom_id res chain seq x y z
N MET A 1 -7.33 -14.28 8.11
CA MET A 1 -6.01 -14.55 7.51
C MET A 1 -5.05 -13.53 8.07
N ASP A 2 -3.92 -13.93 8.66
CA ASP A 2 -3.13 -13.01 9.48
C ASP A 2 -1.77 -12.71 8.83
N ALA A 3 -1.79 -12.10 7.66
CA ALA A 3 -0.58 -11.59 7.04
C ALA A 3 -0.13 -10.30 7.76
N ASP A 4 1.17 -10.14 7.99
CA ASP A 4 1.70 -8.89 8.53
C ASP A 4 1.86 -7.82 7.42
N ALA A 5 2.17 -6.58 7.82
CA ALA A 5 2.31 -5.47 6.89
C ALA A 5 3.41 -5.68 5.84
N VAL A 6 4.48 -6.41 6.18
CA VAL A 6 5.56 -6.74 5.23
C VAL A 6 5.08 -7.74 4.20
N GLU A 7 4.37 -8.78 4.63
CA GLU A 7 3.78 -9.81 3.76
C GLU A 7 2.79 -9.18 2.78
N ILE A 8 1.90 -8.31 3.25
CA ILE A 8 0.95 -7.57 2.41
C ILE A 8 1.69 -6.71 1.36
N ARG A 9 2.73 -5.97 1.77
CA ARG A 9 3.53 -5.16 0.85
C ARG A 9 4.22 -6.02 -0.20
N VAL A 10 4.83 -7.13 0.21
CA VAL A 10 5.54 -8.06 -0.70
C VAL A 10 4.58 -8.68 -1.70
N LEU A 11 3.41 -9.15 -1.28
CA LEU A 11 2.37 -9.70 -2.16
C LEU A 11 1.89 -8.66 -3.17
N GLY A 12 1.52 -7.47 -2.71
CA GLY A 12 1.09 -6.39 -3.59
C GLY A 12 2.14 -6.04 -4.65
N CYS A 13 3.44 -6.02 -4.28
CA CYS A 13 4.53 -5.79 -5.22
C CYS A 13 4.70 -6.92 -6.23
N LEU A 14 4.61 -8.18 -5.81
CA LEU A 14 4.72 -9.32 -6.71
C LEU A 14 3.58 -9.33 -7.74
N ILE A 15 2.34 -9.07 -7.31
CA ILE A 15 1.17 -9.00 -8.20
C ILE A 15 1.32 -7.81 -9.17
N GLU A 16 1.65 -6.62 -8.66
CA GLU A 16 1.86 -5.43 -9.50
C GLU A 16 2.91 -5.69 -10.57
N LYS A 17 4.09 -6.22 -10.20
CA LYS A 17 5.20 -6.42 -11.13
C LYS A 17 4.95 -7.53 -12.15
N GLN A 18 4.19 -8.55 -11.81
CA GLN A 18 3.74 -9.56 -12.76
C GLN A 18 2.96 -8.91 -13.92
N ARG A 19 2.14 -7.89 -13.64
CA ARG A 19 1.29 -7.22 -14.63
C ARG A 19 1.99 -6.06 -15.34
N THR A 20 2.77 -5.27 -14.61
CA THR A 20 3.34 -4.02 -15.14
C THR A 20 4.73 -4.20 -15.78
N THR A 21 5.47 -5.22 -15.37
CA THR A 21 6.83 -5.53 -15.89
C THR A 21 7.03 -7.04 -16.04
N PRO A 22 6.24 -7.72 -16.89
CA PRO A 22 6.27 -9.18 -17.04
C PRO A 22 7.64 -9.71 -17.47
N ASP A 23 8.39 -8.96 -18.27
CA ASP A 23 9.74 -9.36 -18.73
C ASP A 23 10.75 -9.45 -17.56
N GLN A 24 10.52 -8.75 -16.47
CA GLN A 24 11.37 -8.78 -15.27
C GLN A 24 10.84 -9.73 -14.19
N TYR A 25 9.66 -10.28 -14.40
CA TYR A 25 9.02 -11.22 -13.47
C TYR A 25 9.36 -12.67 -13.83
N PRO A 26 9.62 -13.58 -12.87
CA PRO A 26 9.65 -13.44 -11.41
C PRO A 26 10.81 -12.58 -10.89
N LEU A 27 10.65 -11.98 -9.69
CA LEU A 27 11.57 -11.00 -9.13
C LEU A 27 12.69 -11.65 -8.31
N SER A 28 13.93 -11.15 -8.45
CA SER A 28 14.98 -11.42 -7.47
C SER A 28 14.70 -10.71 -6.13
N LEU A 29 15.36 -11.13 -5.05
CA LEU A 29 15.18 -10.52 -3.73
C LEU A 29 15.48 -9.01 -3.74
N ASN A 30 16.57 -8.59 -4.39
CA ASN A 30 16.90 -7.17 -4.53
C ASN A 30 15.87 -6.40 -5.36
N ALA A 31 15.38 -6.96 -6.49
CA ALA A 31 14.34 -6.32 -7.30
C ALA A 31 13.04 -6.15 -6.49
N LEU A 32 12.69 -7.15 -5.68
CA LEU A 32 11.53 -7.09 -4.80
C LEU A 32 11.70 -6.04 -3.70
N ARG A 33 12.90 -5.95 -3.08
CA ARG A 33 13.21 -4.90 -2.10
C ARG A 33 13.04 -3.51 -2.71
N LEU A 34 13.57 -3.27 -3.90
CA LEU A 34 13.40 -2.00 -4.60
C LEU A 34 11.91 -1.72 -4.90
N ALA A 35 11.14 -2.74 -5.28
CA ALA A 35 9.71 -2.59 -5.52
C ALA A 35 8.92 -2.27 -4.24
N CYS A 36 9.26 -2.86 -3.09
CA CYS A 36 8.61 -2.58 -1.80
C CYS A 36 8.88 -1.15 -1.31
N ASN A 37 10.10 -0.66 -1.50
CA ASN A 37 10.60 0.62 -1.00
C ASN A 37 10.41 1.79 -1.98
N GLN A 38 9.63 1.63 -3.05
CA GLN A 38 9.33 2.72 -3.97
C GLN A 38 8.65 3.88 -3.23
N SER A 39 9.05 5.12 -3.55
CA SER A 39 8.45 6.35 -2.99
C SER A 39 7.11 6.71 -3.61
N THR A 40 6.78 6.11 -4.75
CA THR A 40 5.53 6.35 -5.47
C THR A 40 4.66 5.10 -5.50
N ASN A 41 3.33 5.31 -5.52
CA ASN A 41 2.35 4.22 -5.57
C ASN A 41 2.41 3.26 -4.37
N ARG A 42 2.88 3.75 -3.22
CA ARG A 42 2.98 3.05 -1.94
C ARG A 42 2.46 3.94 -0.82
N ASP A 43 1.63 3.38 0.04
CA ASP A 43 1.17 4.02 1.25
C ASP A 43 1.06 2.96 2.35
N PRO A 44 1.81 3.12 3.46
CA PRO A 44 2.89 4.09 3.68
C PRO A 44 4.14 3.82 2.85
N VAL A 45 5.02 4.80 2.66
CA VAL A 45 6.39 4.58 2.15
C VAL A 45 7.20 3.90 3.24
N VAL A 46 7.97 2.86 2.88
CA VAL A 46 8.72 2.02 3.83
C VAL A 46 10.15 1.82 3.35
N GLU A 47 11.04 1.43 4.28
CA GLU A 47 12.41 1.02 3.99
C GLU A 47 12.67 -0.38 4.59
N TYR A 48 12.26 -1.42 3.86
CA TYR A 48 12.53 -2.80 4.25
C TYR A 48 13.90 -3.25 3.73
N ASP A 49 14.66 -3.95 4.57
CA ASP A 49 15.88 -4.64 4.16
C ASP A 49 15.58 -6.02 3.54
N GLU A 50 16.59 -6.63 2.93
CA GLU A 50 16.44 -7.94 2.28
C GLU A 50 16.11 -9.05 3.28
N ARG A 51 16.59 -8.96 4.52
CA ARG A 51 16.36 -9.95 5.58
C ARG A 51 14.87 -9.95 5.98
N THR A 52 14.29 -8.78 6.15
CA THR A 52 12.86 -8.59 6.46
C THR A 52 11.98 -9.17 5.36
N ILE A 53 12.28 -8.84 4.10
CA ILE A 53 11.53 -9.35 2.94
C ILE A 53 11.68 -10.87 2.79
N LYS A 54 12.91 -11.40 2.98
CA LYS A 54 13.16 -12.84 2.92
C LYS A 54 12.38 -13.61 3.98
N ALA A 55 12.33 -13.10 5.21
CA ALA A 55 11.54 -13.71 6.28
C ALA A 55 10.04 -13.72 5.95
N ALA A 56 9.50 -12.65 5.36
CA ALA A 56 8.12 -12.61 4.90
C ALA A 56 7.86 -13.62 3.77
N LEU A 57 8.75 -13.71 2.79
CA LEU A 57 8.65 -14.70 1.70
C LEU A 57 8.65 -16.14 2.21
N ASP A 58 9.45 -16.46 3.24
CA ASP A 58 9.51 -17.80 3.83
C ASP A 58 8.19 -18.15 4.53
N ARG A 59 7.61 -17.21 5.31
CA ARG A 59 6.29 -17.42 5.93
C ARG A 59 5.18 -17.59 4.89
N MET A 60 5.17 -16.76 3.85
CA MET A 60 4.19 -16.87 2.76
C MET A 60 4.36 -18.14 1.91
N SER A 61 5.59 -18.62 1.74
CA SER A 61 5.85 -19.90 1.08
C SER A 61 5.24 -21.07 1.83
N ASN A 62 5.32 -21.07 3.17
CA ASN A 62 4.70 -22.07 4.03
C ASN A 62 3.16 -22.05 3.94
N ARG A 63 2.56 -20.89 3.62
CA ARG A 63 1.10 -20.75 3.39
C ARG A 63 0.70 -21.03 1.93
N GLY A 64 1.64 -21.32 1.04
CA GLY A 64 1.36 -21.52 -0.38
C GLY A 64 1.04 -20.22 -1.16
N TRP A 65 1.38 -19.05 -0.63
CA TRP A 65 1.09 -17.76 -1.27
C TRP A 65 2.22 -17.25 -2.17
N THR A 66 3.42 -17.77 -1.96
CA THR A 66 4.60 -17.46 -2.80
C THR A 66 5.38 -18.73 -3.10
N ARG A 67 6.19 -18.68 -4.15
CA ARG A 67 7.06 -19.79 -4.52
C ARG A 67 8.37 -19.27 -5.13
N LEU A 68 9.45 -20.02 -4.89
CA LEU A 68 10.68 -19.89 -5.66
C LEU A 68 10.44 -20.34 -7.11
N ALA A 69 10.82 -19.51 -8.04
CA ALA A 69 10.84 -19.83 -9.46
C ALA A 69 12.31 -19.94 -9.92
N SER A 70 12.79 -21.17 -10.05
CA SER A 70 14.11 -21.44 -10.60
C SER A 70 13.96 -21.69 -12.11
N GLY A 71 14.44 -20.76 -12.94
CA GLY A 71 14.61 -20.98 -14.37
C GLY A 71 15.93 -21.69 -14.65
N ALA A 72 15.96 -22.60 -15.64
CA ALA A 72 17.22 -23.17 -16.13
C ALA A 72 18.17 -22.04 -16.58
N GLY A 73 19.35 -21.91 -15.94
CA GLY A 73 20.33 -20.87 -16.26
C GLY A 73 20.27 -19.60 -15.40
N SER A 74 19.30 -19.43 -14.49
CA SER A 74 19.27 -18.29 -13.58
C SER A 74 20.19 -18.53 -12.37
N ARG A 75 21.21 -17.66 -12.18
CA ARG A 75 22.11 -17.71 -11.01
C ARG A 75 21.47 -17.11 -9.75
N ALA A 76 20.39 -16.38 -9.87
CA ALA A 76 19.70 -15.75 -8.74
C ALA A 76 18.36 -16.43 -8.46
N LEU A 77 18.04 -16.62 -7.17
CA LEU A 77 16.74 -17.04 -6.73
C LEU A 77 15.70 -15.96 -7.07
N LYS A 78 14.61 -16.37 -7.69
CA LYS A 78 13.49 -15.51 -8.05
C LYS A 78 12.22 -15.96 -7.35
N TYR A 79 11.33 -15.03 -7.11
CA TYR A 79 10.09 -15.24 -6.35
C TYR A 79 8.88 -14.85 -7.18
N ARG A 80 7.82 -15.65 -7.10
CA ARG A 80 6.51 -15.36 -7.66
C ARG A 80 5.42 -15.52 -6.60
N HIS A 81 4.31 -14.80 -6.73
CA HIS A 81 3.11 -15.08 -5.94
C HIS A 81 2.34 -16.28 -6.51
N LEU A 82 1.49 -16.85 -5.67
CA LEU A 82 0.52 -17.89 -5.98
C LEU A 82 -0.85 -17.53 -5.38
N LEU A 83 -1.10 -16.27 -5.10
CA LEU A 83 -2.29 -15.81 -4.38
C LEU A 83 -3.57 -16.05 -5.19
N ASP A 84 -3.49 -15.92 -6.51
CA ASP A 84 -4.56 -16.24 -7.44
C ASP A 84 -4.93 -17.74 -7.39
N GLU A 85 -3.92 -18.62 -7.38
CA GLU A 85 -4.11 -20.07 -7.25
C GLU A 85 -4.63 -20.42 -5.84
N ALA A 86 -3.98 -19.88 -4.79
CA ALA A 86 -4.29 -20.20 -3.40
C ALA A 86 -5.69 -19.76 -2.96
N LEU A 87 -6.16 -18.64 -3.47
CA LEU A 87 -7.47 -18.08 -3.13
C LEU A 87 -8.48 -18.15 -4.29
N SER A 88 -8.15 -18.82 -5.41
CA SER A 88 -9.01 -18.90 -6.60
C SER A 88 -9.53 -17.51 -7.01
N LEU A 89 -8.61 -16.55 -7.21
CA LEU A 89 -8.93 -15.17 -7.58
C LEU A 89 -8.89 -14.99 -9.09
N SER A 90 -9.88 -14.31 -9.60
CA SER A 90 -9.88 -13.79 -10.97
C SER A 90 -8.91 -12.59 -11.11
N GLU A 91 -8.55 -12.29 -12.36
CA GLU A 91 -7.66 -11.15 -12.65
C GLU A 91 -8.19 -9.79 -12.14
N PRO A 92 -9.49 -9.44 -12.31
CA PRO A 92 -10.06 -8.22 -11.73
C PRO A 92 -9.94 -8.18 -10.20
N GLU A 93 -10.28 -9.28 -9.52
CA GLU A 93 -10.20 -9.39 -8.06
C GLU A 93 -8.77 -9.20 -7.55
N LEU A 94 -7.80 -9.88 -8.18
CA LEU A 94 -6.40 -9.78 -7.84
C LEU A 94 -5.86 -8.36 -8.02
N SER A 95 -6.32 -7.66 -9.08
CA SER A 95 -5.91 -6.29 -9.38
C SER A 95 -6.39 -5.29 -8.33
N LEU A 96 -7.63 -5.40 -7.87
CA LEU A 96 -8.16 -4.55 -6.80
C LEU A 96 -7.46 -4.82 -5.46
N LEU A 97 -7.25 -6.10 -5.12
CA LEU A 97 -6.51 -6.47 -3.93
C LEU A 97 -5.08 -5.91 -3.94
N ALA A 98 -4.38 -5.97 -5.08
CA ALA A 98 -3.03 -5.42 -5.19
C ALA A 98 -2.99 -3.90 -4.93
N VAL A 99 -3.96 -3.14 -5.45
CA VAL A 99 -4.07 -1.70 -5.17
C VAL A 99 -4.29 -1.45 -3.68
N LEU A 100 -5.20 -2.19 -3.05
CA LEU A 100 -5.50 -2.06 -1.62
C LEU A 100 -4.30 -2.46 -0.74
N MET A 101 -3.55 -3.50 -1.12
CA MET A 101 -2.32 -3.91 -0.42
C MET A 101 -1.21 -2.86 -0.48
N LEU A 102 -1.09 -2.16 -1.59
CA LEU A 102 -0.01 -1.21 -1.84
C LEU A 102 -0.31 0.20 -1.33
N ARG A 103 -1.58 0.57 -1.27
CA ARG A 103 -2.02 1.96 -1.00
C ARG A 103 -3.01 2.11 0.16
N GLY A 104 -3.31 1.01 0.86
CA GLY A 104 -4.32 1.05 1.93
C GLY A 104 -5.73 1.30 1.42
N PRO A 105 -6.64 1.80 2.26
CA PRO A 105 -8.05 2.00 1.93
C PRO A 105 -8.27 3.00 0.79
N GLN A 106 -9.11 2.62 -0.19
CA GLN A 106 -9.37 3.39 -1.41
C GLN A 106 -10.87 3.55 -1.67
N THR A 107 -11.28 4.67 -2.29
CA THR A 107 -12.62 4.85 -2.85
C THR A 107 -12.78 4.03 -4.14
N LEU A 108 -14.01 3.83 -4.58
CA LEU A 108 -14.32 3.15 -5.85
C LEU A 108 -13.67 3.86 -7.05
N GLY A 109 -13.70 5.20 -7.08
CA GLY A 109 -13.06 5.99 -8.12
C GLY A 109 -11.54 5.85 -8.14
N GLU A 110 -10.91 5.88 -6.96
CA GLU A 110 -9.47 5.65 -6.81
C GLU A 110 -9.06 4.24 -7.26
N LEU A 111 -9.85 3.22 -6.90
CA LEU A 111 -9.61 1.83 -7.30
C LEU A 111 -9.66 1.69 -8.81
N LYS A 112 -10.70 2.24 -9.47
CA LYS A 112 -10.82 2.21 -10.93
C LYS A 112 -9.60 2.83 -11.61
N GLN A 113 -9.19 4.02 -11.17
CA GLN A 113 -8.05 4.75 -11.75
C GLN A 113 -6.72 4.04 -11.51
N ARG A 114 -6.50 3.53 -10.28
CA ARG A 114 -5.22 2.96 -9.87
C ARG A 114 -5.00 1.53 -10.33
N SER A 115 -6.06 0.82 -10.67
CA SER A 115 -5.99 -0.53 -11.26
C SER A 115 -5.76 -0.54 -12.77
N GLU A 116 -5.87 0.58 -13.48
CA GLU A 116 -5.81 0.68 -14.94
C GLU A 116 -4.61 -0.06 -15.58
N ARG A 117 -3.46 -0.06 -14.91
CA ARG A 117 -2.25 -0.74 -15.38
C ARG A 117 -2.20 -2.23 -15.03
N LEU A 118 -3.06 -2.69 -14.15
CA LEU A 118 -3.14 -4.08 -13.70
C LEU A 118 -4.28 -4.81 -14.41
N HIS A 119 -5.45 -4.18 -14.43
CA HIS A 119 -6.66 -4.61 -15.14
C HIS A 119 -7.51 -3.39 -15.47
N ARG A 120 -7.98 -3.32 -16.72
CA ARG A 120 -8.81 -2.23 -17.19
C ARG A 120 -10.30 -2.54 -17.02
N PHE A 121 -10.93 -1.91 -16.03
CA PHE A 121 -12.38 -2.00 -15.81
C PHE A 121 -13.13 -1.10 -16.81
N ALA A 122 -14.16 -1.63 -17.46
CA ALA A 122 -14.96 -0.89 -18.44
C ALA A 122 -15.78 0.23 -17.75
N SER A 123 -16.30 -0.04 -16.56
CA SER A 123 -17.16 0.92 -15.84
C SER A 123 -16.84 0.93 -14.32
N PRO A 124 -17.27 1.97 -13.60
CA PRO A 124 -17.26 1.95 -12.13
C PRO A 124 -18.15 0.83 -11.56
N GLY A 125 -19.21 0.43 -12.28
CA GLY A 125 -20.10 -0.67 -11.89
C GLY A 125 -19.35 -2.01 -11.83
N ASP A 126 -18.42 -2.26 -12.75
CA ASP A 126 -17.64 -3.50 -12.77
C ASP A 126 -16.70 -3.58 -11.56
N VAL A 127 -16.14 -2.43 -11.16
CA VAL A 127 -15.33 -2.34 -9.93
C VAL A 127 -16.19 -2.64 -8.71
N ALA A 128 -17.38 -2.05 -8.61
CA ALA A 128 -18.32 -2.29 -7.51
C ALA A 128 -18.71 -3.78 -7.42
N GLN A 129 -19.07 -4.39 -8.54
CA GLN A 129 -19.42 -5.80 -8.60
C GLN A 129 -18.25 -6.71 -8.16
N THR A 130 -17.03 -6.38 -8.57
CA THR A 130 -15.83 -7.12 -8.16
C THR A 130 -15.58 -6.97 -6.66
N LEU A 131 -15.74 -5.76 -6.12
CA LEU A 131 -15.63 -5.50 -4.68
C LEU A 131 -16.69 -6.26 -3.87
N ASP A 132 -17.94 -6.31 -4.35
CA ASP A 132 -19.01 -7.08 -3.72
C ASP A 132 -18.70 -8.58 -3.68
N THR A 133 -18.05 -9.09 -4.73
CA THR A 133 -17.60 -10.48 -4.77
C THR A 133 -16.49 -10.74 -3.75
N LEU A 134 -15.51 -9.86 -3.67
CA LEU A 134 -14.44 -9.92 -2.68
C LEU A 134 -14.98 -9.77 -1.24
N ALA A 135 -15.97 -8.90 -1.03
CA ALA A 135 -16.59 -8.69 0.29
C ALA A 135 -17.35 -9.93 0.77
N ARG A 136 -18.12 -10.58 -0.11
CA ARG A 136 -18.79 -11.87 0.22
C ARG A 136 -17.81 -12.99 0.59
N ARG A 137 -16.56 -12.89 0.14
CA ARG A 137 -15.47 -13.82 0.45
C ARG A 137 -14.63 -13.38 1.64
N GLU A 138 -15.02 -12.31 2.31
CA GLU A 138 -14.29 -11.73 3.45
C GLU A 138 -12.83 -11.37 3.12
N LEU A 139 -12.56 -10.98 1.87
CA LEU A 139 -11.23 -10.53 1.41
C LEU A 139 -11.11 -9.01 1.40
N VAL A 140 -12.24 -8.31 1.35
CA VAL A 140 -12.34 -6.84 1.37
C VAL A 140 -13.50 -6.45 2.28
N THR A 141 -13.39 -5.31 2.95
CA THR A 141 -14.48 -4.69 3.69
C THR A 141 -14.70 -3.26 3.23
N ARG A 142 -15.94 -2.80 3.33
CA ARG A 142 -16.31 -1.40 3.18
C ARG A 142 -16.18 -0.72 4.53
N LEU A 143 -15.43 0.37 4.59
CA LEU A 143 -15.24 1.14 5.79
C LEU A 143 -16.39 2.13 5.97
N GLU A 144 -16.81 2.35 7.21
CA GLU A 144 -17.76 3.41 7.54
C GLU A 144 -17.17 4.78 7.23
N ARG A 145 -18.03 5.70 6.80
CA ARG A 145 -17.63 7.07 6.50
C ARG A 145 -17.30 7.83 7.77
N HIS A 146 -16.15 8.43 7.81
CA HIS A 146 -15.83 9.42 8.83
C HIS A 146 -16.47 10.78 8.51
N ALA A 147 -16.68 11.59 9.54
CA ALA A 147 -17.17 12.97 9.37
C ALA A 147 -16.27 13.73 8.37
N GLY A 148 -16.86 14.28 7.31
CA GLY A 148 -16.15 14.98 6.24
C GLY A 148 -15.78 14.12 5.02
N GLN A 149 -15.97 12.81 5.03
CA GLN A 149 -15.76 11.95 3.85
C GLN A 149 -17.02 11.88 3.00
N LYS A 150 -16.88 12.14 1.69
CA LYS A 150 -17.99 12.11 0.72
C LYS A 150 -18.26 10.71 0.18
N GLU A 151 -17.27 9.84 0.13
CA GLU A 151 -17.33 8.51 -0.49
C GLU A 151 -16.87 7.42 0.48
N ASP A 152 -17.42 6.22 0.29
CA ASP A 152 -17.01 5.03 1.03
C ASP A 152 -15.63 4.58 0.57
N ARG A 153 -14.86 4.01 1.50
CA ARG A 153 -13.58 3.39 1.21
C ARG A 153 -13.65 1.89 1.43
N TYR A 154 -12.82 1.18 0.72
CA TYR A 154 -12.67 -0.27 0.81
C TYR A 154 -11.27 -0.61 1.29
N ALA A 155 -11.15 -1.60 2.18
CA ALA A 155 -9.89 -2.10 2.71
C ALA A 155 -9.78 -3.61 2.51
N GLN A 156 -8.57 -4.13 2.29
CA GLN A 156 -8.34 -5.58 2.24
C GLN A 156 -8.33 -6.19 3.65
N LEU A 157 -8.73 -7.45 3.79
CA LEU A 157 -8.81 -8.19 5.05
C LEU A 157 -7.79 -9.34 5.17
N LEU A 158 -6.78 -9.38 4.31
CA LEU A 158 -5.72 -10.39 4.35
C LEU A 158 -4.72 -10.14 5.47
N GLY A 159 -4.56 -8.89 5.92
CA GLY A 159 -3.62 -8.47 6.96
C GLY A 159 -4.25 -8.42 8.35
N ALA A 160 -3.49 -8.87 9.35
CA ALA A 160 -3.84 -8.64 10.75
C ALA A 160 -3.87 -7.12 11.05
N GLY A 161 -4.89 -6.66 11.77
CA GLY A 161 -5.00 -5.26 12.22
C GLY A 161 -5.64 -4.28 11.23
N GLN A 162 -5.90 -4.66 9.98
CA GLN A 162 -6.64 -3.77 9.07
C GLN A 162 -8.15 -3.80 9.33
N ALA A 163 -8.66 -4.90 9.89
CA ALA A 163 -10.03 -4.93 10.41
C ALA A 163 -10.19 -4.06 11.68
N GLU A 164 -9.16 -3.96 12.52
CA GLU A 164 -9.15 -3.08 13.70
C GLU A 164 -8.96 -1.60 13.33
N ALA A 165 -8.13 -1.31 12.32
CA ALA A 165 -8.04 0.04 11.75
C ALA A 165 -9.31 0.44 10.97
N ALA A 166 -10.16 -0.51 10.63
CA ALA A 166 -11.47 -0.33 10.02
C ALA A 166 -12.58 -0.10 11.06
N MET A 167 -12.37 -0.49 12.32
CA MET A 167 -13.26 -0.09 13.42
C MET A 167 -12.98 1.39 13.74
N PRO A 168 -14.03 2.21 13.95
CA PRO A 168 -13.82 3.56 14.43
C PRO A 168 -13.04 3.45 15.75
N MET A 169 -11.79 3.88 15.76
CA MET A 169 -11.16 4.20 17.04
C MET A 169 -12.09 5.18 17.76
N PRO A 170 -12.42 4.94 19.03
CA PRO A 170 -13.06 5.98 19.84
C PRO A 170 -12.23 7.25 19.58
N PRO A 171 -12.86 8.42 19.44
CA PRO A 171 -12.09 9.64 19.29
C PRO A 171 -11.09 9.65 20.46
N GLU A 172 -9.81 9.37 20.19
CA GLU A 172 -8.80 9.83 21.10
C GLU A 172 -9.08 11.32 21.21
N GLU A 173 -9.44 11.76 22.39
CA GLU A 173 -9.37 13.16 22.76
C GLU A 173 -7.92 13.58 22.48
N ARG A 174 -7.67 13.96 21.24
CA ARG A 174 -6.45 14.69 20.93
C ARG A 174 -6.58 15.96 21.76
N PRO A 175 -5.68 16.19 22.72
CA PRO A 175 -5.60 17.51 23.28
C PRO A 175 -5.56 18.45 22.09
N ASP A 176 -6.29 19.53 22.16
CA ASP A 176 -6.46 20.57 21.14
C ASP A 176 -5.08 21.20 20.85
N ASP A 177 -4.26 20.48 20.10
CA ASP A 177 -2.86 20.84 19.76
C ASP A 177 -2.78 21.59 18.40
N GLY A 178 -3.93 21.87 17.81
CA GLY A 178 -4.00 22.67 16.59
C GLY A 178 -3.55 24.12 16.83
N GLY A 179 -3.89 24.68 17.99
CA GLY A 179 -3.50 26.02 18.41
C GLY A 179 -1.99 26.11 18.70
N ASP A 180 -1.46 25.22 19.49
CA ASP A 180 -0.04 25.21 19.89
C ASP A 180 0.90 24.95 18.68
N ARG A 181 0.47 24.13 17.73
CA ARG A 181 1.26 23.84 16.52
C ARG A 181 1.29 25.01 15.54
N LEU A 182 0.18 25.73 15.37
CA LEU A 182 0.12 26.96 14.57
C LEU A 182 0.97 28.04 15.21
N THR A 183 0.84 28.27 16.51
CA THR A 183 1.64 29.24 17.26
C THR A 183 3.15 28.91 17.21
N ALA A 184 3.52 27.64 17.26
CA ALA A 184 4.92 27.21 17.12
C ALA A 184 5.47 27.43 15.70
N ILE A 185 4.64 27.25 14.67
CA ILE A 185 5.00 27.54 13.26
C ILE A 185 5.14 29.04 13.03
N GLU A 186 4.23 29.84 13.53
CA GLU A 186 4.28 31.31 13.46
C GLU A 186 5.53 31.86 14.13
N ALA A 187 5.84 31.40 15.35
CA ALA A 187 7.07 31.79 16.06
C ALA A 187 8.36 31.33 15.37
N ARG A 188 8.30 30.28 14.55
CA ARG A 188 9.45 29.83 13.74
C ARG A 188 9.61 30.65 12.47
N LEU A 189 8.51 31.07 11.85
CA LEU A 189 8.50 31.99 10.72
C LEU A 189 9.07 33.36 11.11
N GLU A 190 8.61 33.95 12.21
CA GLU A 190 9.11 35.24 12.71
C GLU A 190 10.63 35.22 12.99
N ARG A 191 11.14 34.13 13.55
CA ARG A 191 12.60 33.97 13.77
C ARG A 191 13.36 33.83 12.47
N LEU A 192 12.83 33.18 11.44
CA LEU A 192 13.46 33.08 10.13
C LEU A 192 13.45 34.41 9.39
N GLU A 193 12.37 35.16 9.46
CA GLU A 193 12.28 36.49 8.87
C GLU A 193 13.29 37.47 9.51
N THR A 194 13.39 37.46 10.85
CA THR A 194 14.37 38.28 11.57
C THR A 194 15.82 37.93 11.19
N ALA A 195 16.14 36.62 11.14
CA ALA A 195 17.47 36.17 10.74
C ALA A 195 17.80 36.51 9.28
N PHE A 196 16.80 36.46 8.41
CA PHE A 196 16.97 36.86 7.00
C PHE A 196 17.23 38.34 6.85
N ASP A 197 16.51 39.18 7.58
CA ASP A 197 16.70 40.65 7.56
C ASP A 197 18.06 41.07 8.15
N GLU A 198 18.53 40.41 9.22
CA GLU A 198 19.88 40.59 9.77
C GLU A 198 20.96 40.21 8.75
N LEU A 199 20.81 39.08 8.05
CA LEU A 199 21.75 38.64 7.03
C LEU A 199 21.78 39.61 5.84
N ARG A 200 20.60 40.10 5.44
CA ARG A 200 20.48 41.12 4.38
C ARG A 200 21.14 42.45 4.75
N ALA A 201 21.00 42.89 6.01
CA ALA A 201 21.65 44.06 6.52
C ALA A 201 23.19 43.93 6.58
N GLN A 202 23.72 42.71 6.83
CA GLN A 202 25.15 42.42 6.81
C GLN A 202 25.75 42.43 5.40
N LEU A 203 24.97 41.97 4.39
CA LEU A 203 25.40 41.93 2.99
C LEU A 203 25.32 43.29 2.27
N THR A 204 24.65 44.30 2.88
CA THR A 204 24.48 45.65 2.30
C THR A 204 25.43 46.68 2.92
N ARG A 205 26.33 46.24 3.77
CA ARG A 205 27.44 47.03 4.36
C ARG A 205 28.75 46.72 3.65
#